data_7a716e97d64c6f5c06026877e70155c3
#
_entry.id   7a716e97d64c6f5c06026877e70155c3
#
_cell.length_a   1.000
_cell.length_b   1.000
_cell.length_c   1.000
_cell.angle_alpha   90.00
_cell.angle_beta   90.00
_cell.angle_gamma   90.00
#
_symmetry.space_group_name_H-M   'P 1'
#
loop_
_entity.id
_entity.type
_entity.pdbx_description
1 polymer ?
#
loop_
_entity_poly.entity_id
_entity_poly.type
_entity_poly.pdbx_seq_one_letter_code
_entity_poly.pdbx_strand_id
1 'polypeptide(L)'
;STASVTPLHRRLAFWKAATGLSSAAAVILAAVLLAQPSPSTSESNFVAVFQQDDRQPAFMLSVNLEQRRLHVRPVSAEPLPDRSYQLWIKHDDLGSAPRSVGVLDDDLSLDQAALRDYEPELLKHATFGISVEPPGGSPTGQPTGPAIHGYLYPTEPSGGQRL
;
A
#
# COMPACT_ATOMS: atom_id res chain seq x y z
N SER A 1 45.46 49.38 34.64
CA SER A 1 44.70 48.18 34.19
C SER A 1 43.22 48.38 34.51
N THR A 2 42.44 48.79 33.51
CA THR A 2 40.96 48.89 33.67
C THR A 2 40.35 47.56 33.31
N ALA A 3 39.90 46.79 34.29
CA ALA A 3 39.13 45.58 34.10
C ALA A 3 37.76 45.94 33.55
N SER A 4 37.42 45.56 32.33
CA SER A 4 36.12 45.78 31.75
C SER A 4 35.10 44.79 32.36
N VAL A 5 34.28 45.27 33.25
CA VAL A 5 33.16 44.53 33.83
C VAL A 5 32.01 44.44 32.83
N THR A 6 31.84 43.26 32.23
CA THR A 6 30.71 43.03 31.35
C THR A 6 29.41 43.08 32.20
N PRO A 7 28.45 43.95 31.90
CA PRO A 7 27.27 44.15 32.75
C PRO A 7 26.42 42.85 32.77
N LEU A 8 26.07 42.45 33.98
CA LEU A 8 25.32 41.21 34.27
C LEU A 8 24.02 41.06 33.42
N HIS A 9 23.36 42.15 33.10
CA HIS A 9 22.14 42.13 32.29
C HIS A 9 22.36 41.67 30.83
N ARG A 10 23.55 41.91 30.24
CA ARG A 10 23.82 41.36 28.90
C ARG A 10 24.00 39.86 28.94
N ARG A 11 24.60 39.31 29.99
CA ARG A 11 24.69 37.88 30.20
C ARG A 11 23.30 37.26 30.43
N LEU A 12 22.49 37.92 31.25
CA LEU A 12 21.12 37.46 31.55
C LEU A 12 20.22 37.50 30.30
N ALA A 13 20.33 38.55 29.46
CA ALA A 13 19.60 38.63 28.20
C ALA A 13 20.03 37.53 27.22
N PHE A 14 21.32 37.21 27.14
CA PHE A 14 21.84 36.14 26.30
C PHE A 14 21.28 34.77 26.76
N TRP A 15 21.28 34.50 28.06
CA TRP A 15 20.74 33.25 28.61
C TRP A 15 19.23 33.12 28.39
N LYS A 16 18.48 34.19 28.54
CA LYS A 16 17.03 34.22 28.24
C LYS A 16 16.74 33.95 26.77
N ALA A 17 17.52 34.55 25.86
CA ALA A 17 17.40 34.31 24.42
C ALA A 17 17.76 32.86 24.05
N ALA A 18 18.84 32.33 24.62
CA ALA A 18 19.24 30.93 24.41
C ALA A 18 18.19 29.93 24.90
N THR A 19 17.62 30.18 26.09
CA THR A 19 16.54 29.32 26.64
C THR A 19 15.28 29.38 25.77
N GLY A 20 14.88 30.60 25.32
CA GLY A 20 13.73 30.77 24.45
C GLY A 20 13.90 30.03 23.09
N LEU A 21 15.10 30.10 22.50
CA LEU A 21 15.40 29.42 21.25
C LEU A 21 15.38 27.89 21.40
N SER A 22 15.93 27.38 22.51
CA SER A 22 15.93 25.96 22.82
C SER A 22 14.51 25.41 23.06
N SER A 23 13.66 26.20 23.75
CA SER A 23 12.27 25.82 23.98
C SER A 23 11.46 25.80 22.67
N ALA A 24 11.67 26.78 21.78
CA ALA A 24 11.01 26.79 20.47
C ALA A 24 11.42 25.58 19.61
N ALA A 25 12.71 25.24 19.61
CA ALA A 25 13.22 24.07 18.90
C ALA A 25 12.62 22.76 19.45
N ALA A 26 12.49 22.64 20.77
CA ALA A 26 11.88 21.46 21.39
C ALA A 26 10.38 21.32 21.04
N VAL A 27 9.62 22.42 21.00
CA VAL A 27 8.21 22.40 20.58
C VAL A 27 8.07 22.03 19.11
N ILE A 28 8.92 22.56 18.23
CA ILE A 28 8.90 22.21 16.81
C ILE A 28 9.23 20.72 16.62
N LEU A 29 10.25 20.20 17.31
CA LEU A 29 10.62 18.80 17.25
C LEU A 29 9.51 17.89 17.75
N ALA A 30 8.86 18.25 18.86
CA ALA A 30 7.71 17.52 19.39
C ALA A 30 6.53 17.54 18.38
N ALA A 31 6.25 18.68 17.76
CA ALA A 31 5.21 18.80 16.74
C ALA A 31 5.53 17.91 15.51
N VAL A 32 6.78 17.91 15.06
CA VAL A 32 7.21 17.05 13.95
C VAL A 32 7.08 15.57 14.32
N LEU A 33 7.47 15.16 15.53
CA LEU A 33 7.35 13.78 15.99
C LEU A 33 5.89 13.34 16.11
N LEU A 34 5.00 14.23 16.56
CA LEU A 34 3.56 13.95 16.66
C LEU A 34 2.85 14.00 15.29
N ALA A 35 3.41 14.72 14.32
CA ALA A 35 2.89 14.79 12.97
C ALA A 35 3.43 13.66 12.06
N GLN A 36 4.42 12.89 12.53
CA GLN A 36 4.84 11.69 11.80
C GLN A 36 3.68 10.69 11.79
N PRO A 37 3.28 10.18 10.61
CA PRO A 37 2.34 9.08 10.57
C PRO A 37 2.93 7.94 11.41
N SER A 38 2.17 7.49 12.40
CA SER A 38 2.57 6.34 13.23
C SER A 38 2.95 5.21 12.30
N PRO A 39 4.07 4.49 12.52
CA PRO A 39 4.31 3.26 11.80
C PRO A 39 3.08 2.39 12.00
N SER A 40 2.43 2.06 10.91
CA SER A 40 1.16 1.33 10.88
C SER A 40 1.30 0.09 11.75
N THR A 41 0.60 0.07 12.85
CA THR A 41 0.40 -1.11 13.70
C THR A 41 -0.06 -2.22 12.77
N SER A 42 0.60 -3.36 12.80
CA SER A 42 0.34 -4.61 12.07
C SER A 42 -0.94 -4.59 11.22
N GLU A 43 -0.90 -3.87 10.11
CA GLU A 43 -1.98 -3.93 9.13
C GLU A 43 -1.98 -5.36 8.60
N SER A 44 -3.10 -6.03 8.68
CA SER A 44 -3.29 -7.35 8.10
C SER A 44 -3.11 -7.24 6.58
N ASN A 45 -1.87 -7.23 6.13
CA ASN A 45 -1.51 -7.15 4.74
C ASN A 45 -1.45 -8.56 4.17
N PHE A 46 -2.02 -8.71 3.01
CA PHE A 46 -1.99 -9.94 2.24
C PHE A 46 -1.32 -9.67 0.89
N VAL A 47 -0.66 -10.68 0.38
CA VAL A 47 0.00 -10.63 -0.93
C VAL A 47 -0.47 -11.80 -1.76
N ALA A 48 -0.79 -11.55 -3.02
CA ALA A 48 -0.92 -12.57 -4.04
C ALA A 48 0.15 -12.38 -5.12
N VAL A 49 0.67 -13.49 -5.59
CA VAL A 49 1.66 -13.53 -6.65
C VAL A 49 1.04 -14.22 -7.85
N PHE A 50 1.06 -13.55 -9.00
CA PHE A 50 0.55 -14.08 -10.25
C PHE A 50 1.71 -14.53 -11.11
N GLN A 51 1.80 -15.83 -11.33
CA GLN A 51 2.86 -16.44 -12.13
C GLN A 51 2.30 -16.91 -13.48
N GLN A 52 2.94 -16.48 -14.54
CA GLN A 52 2.64 -16.94 -15.89
C GLN A 52 3.51 -18.14 -16.27
N ASP A 53 4.70 -18.23 -15.71
CA ASP A 53 5.62 -19.35 -15.85
C ASP A 53 6.36 -19.62 -14.53
N ASP A 54 7.14 -20.70 -14.48
CA ASP A 54 7.87 -21.13 -13.27
C ASP A 54 9.10 -20.25 -12.93
N ARG A 55 9.37 -19.19 -13.66
CA ARG A 55 10.60 -18.40 -13.52
C ARG A 55 10.42 -17.14 -12.71
N GLN A 56 9.45 -16.31 -13.06
CA GLN A 56 9.22 -15.04 -12.39
C GLN A 56 7.72 -14.71 -12.32
N PRO A 57 7.26 -14.11 -11.22
CA PRO A 57 5.90 -13.61 -11.15
C PRO A 57 5.70 -12.48 -12.16
N ALA A 58 4.56 -12.47 -12.86
CA ALA A 58 4.18 -11.39 -13.76
C ALA A 58 3.71 -10.15 -12.99
N PHE A 59 2.89 -10.35 -11.98
CA PHE A 59 2.34 -9.31 -11.14
C PHE A 59 2.38 -9.67 -9.66
N MET A 60 2.35 -8.63 -8.83
CA MET A 60 2.15 -8.75 -7.39
C MET A 60 0.93 -7.91 -7.00
N LEU A 61 0.01 -8.51 -6.25
CA LEU A 61 -1.12 -7.84 -5.63
C LEU A 61 -0.88 -7.74 -4.13
N SER A 62 -0.98 -6.54 -3.59
CA SER A 62 -1.00 -6.28 -2.15
C SER A 62 -2.39 -5.85 -1.74
N VAL A 63 -2.92 -6.40 -0.66
CA VAL A 63 -4.25 -6.08 -0.11
C VAL A 63 -4.11 -5.69 1.35
N ASN A 64 -4.62 -4.52 1.68
CA ASN A 64 -4.85 -4.09 3.04
C ASN A 64 -6.33 -4.32 3.37
N LEU A 65 -6.61 -5.29 4.24
CA LEU A 65 -7.98 -5.65 4.58
C LEU A 65 -8.69 -4.62 5.46
N GLU A 66 -7.96 -3.92 6.32
CA GLU A 66 -8.55 -2.90 7.22
C GLU A 66 -9.00 -1.68 6.42
N GLN A 67 -8.16 -1.23 5.50
CA GLN A 67 -8.46 -0.10 4.62
C GLN A 67 -9.30 -0.51 3.41
N ARG A 68 -9.44 -1.82 3.16
CA ARG A 68 -10.10 -2.39 1.98
C ARG A 68 -9.52 -1.82 0.68
N ARG A 69 -8.21 -1.70 0.64
CA ARG A 69 -7.44 -1.20 -0.51
C ARG A 69 -6.60 -2.31 -1.09
N LEU A 70 -6.47 -2.25 -2.39
CA LEU A 70 -5.55 -3.11 -3.12
C LEU A 70 -4.57 -2.25 -3.92
N HIS A 71 -3.43 -2.82 -4.16
CA HIS A 71 -2.41 -2.27 -5.05
C HIS A 71 -1.81 -3.40 -5.88
N VAL A 72 -1.95 -3.31 -7.20
CA VAL A 72 -1.31 -4.19 -8.17
C VAL A 72 -0.09 -3.50 -8.73
N ARG A 73 1.00 -4.23 -8.91
CA ARG A 73 2.20 -3.75 -9.59
C ARG A 73 2.79 -4.82 -10.48
N PRO A 74 3.38 -4.45 -11.62
CA PRO A 74 4.12 -5.39 -12.45
C PRO A 74 5.41 -5.83 -11.75
N VAL A 75 5.85 -7.05 -12.01
CA VAL A 75 7.16 -7.59 -11.63
C VAL A 75 7.96 -7.91 -12.88
N SER A 76 7.43 -8.76 -13.75
CA SER A 76 8.01 -9.08 -15.05
C SER A 76 7.05 -8.87 -16.22
N ALA A 77 5.80 -8.48 -15.95
CA ALA A 77 4.84 -8.17 -17.00
C ALA A 77 5.25 -6.90 -17.75
N GLU A 78 5.06 -6.93 -19.05
CA GLU A 78 5.29 -5.80 -19.96
C GLU A 78 3.97 -5.38 -20.60
N PRO A 79 3.81 -4.08 -20.94
CA PRO A 79 2.67 -3.61 -21.68
C PRO A 79 2.54 -4.34 -23.03
N LEU A 80 1.31 -4.72 -23.37
CA LEU A 80 1.01 -5.38 -24.64
C LEU A 80 0.36 -4.36 -25.59
N PRO A 81 0.81 -4.26 -26.85
CA PRO A 81 0.17 -3.39 -27.84
C PRO A 81 -1.31 -3.74 -28.02
N ASP A 82 -2.16 -2.74 -28.02
CA ASP A 82 -3.61 -2.89 -28.24
C ASP A 82 -4.29 -3.91 -27.30
N ARG A 83 -3.81 -4.01 -26.07
CA ARG A 83 -4.37 -4.87 -25.02
C ARG A 83 -4.35 -4.15 -23.68
N SER A 84 -5.22 -4.60 -22.79
CA SER A 84 -5.26 -4.19 -21.39
C SER A 84 -5.18 -5.40 -20.48
N TYR A 85 -4.58 -5.22 -19.30
CA TYR A 85 -4.70 -6.20 -18.24
C TYR A 85 -5.87 -5.82 -17.35
N GLN A 86 -6.62 -6.82 -16.89
CA GLN A 86 -7.78 -6.59 -16.01
C GLN A 86 -7.73 -7.53 -14.80
N LEU A 87 -7.96 -6.95 -13.62
CA LEU A 87 -8.02 -7.69 -12.35
C LEU A 87 -9.45 -8.14 -12.08
N TRP A 88 -9.57 -9.36 -11.65
CA TRP A 88 -10.82 -10.03 -11.31
C TRP A 88 -10.77 -10.60 -9.90
N ILE A 89 -11.95 -10.72 -9.27
CA ILE A 89 -12.18 -11.43 -8.02
C ILE A 89 -13.24 -12.51 -8.22
N LYS A 90 -13.02 -13.68 -7.64
CA LYS A 90 -13.97 -14.79 -7.62
C LYS A 90 -14.08 -15.38 -6.22
N HIS A 91 -15.29 -15.57 -5.77
CA HIS A 91 -15.66 -16.27 -4.54
C HIS A 91 -17.06 -16.86 -4.72
N ASP A 92 -17.38 -17.96 -4.05
CA ASP A 92 -18.68 -18.63 -4.19
C ASP A 92 -19.86 -17.72 -3.80
N ASP A 93 -19.70 -16.91 -2.76
CA ASP A 93 -20.72 -15.93 -2.33
C ASP A 93 -20.94 -14.78 -3.33
N LEU A 94 -20.04 -14.60 -4.28
CA LEU A 94 -20.18 -13.60 -5.34
C LEU A 94 -20.86 -14.14 -6.60
N GLY A 95 -21.16 -15.43 -6.61
CA GLY A 95 -21.75 -16.15 -7.73
C GLY A 95 -20.72 -16.95 -8.54
N SER A 96 -21.20 -17.63 -9.58
CA SER A 96 -20.39 -18.55 -10.38
C SER A 96 -19.33 -17.86 -11.28
N ALA A 97 -19.57 -16.59 -11.59
CA ALA A 97 -18.72 -15.82 -12.50
C ALA A 97 -17.80 -14.87 -11.76
N PRO A 98 -16.56 -14.64 -12.23
CA PRO A 98 -15.69 -13.64 -11.66
C PRO A 98 -16.24 -12.22 -11.86
N ARG A 99 -15.93 -11.32 -10.93
CA ARG A 99 -16.31 -9.91 -11.02
C ARG A 99 -15.09 -9.06 -11.31
N SER A 100 -15.24 -8.06 -12.16
CA SER A 100 -14.18 -7.09 -12.44
C SER A 100 -13.88 -6.26 -11.19
N VAL A 101 -12.60 -6.16 -10.84
CA VAL A 101 -12.09 -5.23 -9.84
C VAL A 101 -11.62 -3.93 -10.52
N GLY A 102 -10.96 -4.04 -11.66
CA GLY A 102 -10.52 -2.89 -12.45
C GLY A 102 -9.59 -3.28 -13.59
N VAL A 103 -9.43 -2.36 -14.53
CA VAL A 103 -8.43 -2.44 -15.60
C VAL A 103 -7.16 -1.78 -15.09
N LEU A 104 -6.01 -2.40 -15.35
CA LEU A 104 -4.71 -1.84 -14.97
C LEU A 104 -4.39 -0.63 -15.86
N ASP A 105 -3.73 0.36 -15.27
CA ASP A 105 -3.29 1.57 -15.97
C ASP A 105 -2.16 1.28 -16.98
N ASP A 106 -1.72 2.28 -17.72
CA ASP A 106 -0.66 2.14 -18.75
C ASP A 106 0.68 1.69 -18.17
N ASP A 107 0.94 1.97 -16.90
CA ASP A 107 2.12 1.50 -16.16
C ASP A 107 1.93 0.10 -15.55
N LEU A 108 0.83 -0.56 -15.90
CA LEU A 108 0.41 -1.87 -15.38
C LEU A 108 0.16 -1.91 -13.87
N SER A 109 -0.13 -0.76 -13.28
CA SER A 109 -0.53 -0.67 -11.88
C SER A 109 -2.04 -0.53 -11.73
N LEU A 110 -2.53 -0.81 -10.53
CA LEU A 110 -3.90 -0.55 -10.10
C LEU A 110 -3.88 -0.26 -8.60
N ASP A 111 -4.25 0.96 -8.23
CA ASP A 111 -4.40 1.36 -6.83
C ASP A 111 -5.84 1.82 -6.58
N GLN A 112 -6.64 0.97 -5.98
CA GLN A 112 -8.04 1.24 -5.78
C GLN A 112 -8.55 0.86 -4.39
N ALA A 113 -9.50 1.65 -3.92
CA ALA A 113 -10.39 1.30 -2.82
C ALA A 113 -11.57 0.43 -3.29
N ALA A 114 -11.36 -0.38 -4.34
CA ALA A 114 -12.38 -1.18 -5.00
C ALA A 114 -12.90 -2.35 -4.15
N LEU A 115 -12.20 -2.64 -3.04
CA LEU A 115 -12.59 -3.73 -2.14
C LEU A 115 -13.54 -3.29 -1.02
N ARG A 116 -14.01 -2.05 -1.02
CA ARG A 116 -14.88 -1.52 0.05
C ARG A 116 -16.20 -2.27 0.19
N ASP A 117 -16.70 -2.78 -0.91
CA ASP A 117 -17.99 -3.48 -0.96
C ASP A 117 -17.88 -4.97 -0.58
N TYR A 118 -16.66 -5.44 -0.27
CA TYR A 118 -16.42 -6.83 0.09
C TYR A 118 -16.05 -6.97 1.57
N GLU A 119 -16.58 -8.00 2.22
CA GLU A 119 -16.23 -8.33 3.59
C GLU A 119 -14.79 -8.85 3.68
N PRO A 120 -14.01 -8.50 4.73
CA PRO A 120 -12.62 -8.94 4.87
C PRO A 120 -12.46 -10.47 4.87
N GLU A 121 -13.39 -11.20 5.46
CA GLU A 121 -13.34 -12.66 5.47
C GLU A 121 -13.53 -13.26 4.09
N LEU A 122 -14.42 -12.69 3.27
CA LEU A 122 -14.57 -13.09 1.87
C LEU A 122 -13.28 -12.88 1.11
N LEU A 123 -12.63 -11.72 1.29
CA LEU A 123 -11.38 -11.39 0.60
C LEU A 123 -10.26 -12.38 0.89
N LYS A 124 -10.16 -12.87 2.14
CA LYS A 124 -9.13 -13.85 2.53
C LYS A 124 -9.24 -15.17 1.76
N HIS A 125 -10.44 -15.54 1.36
CA HIS A 125 -10.74 -16.81 0.69
C HIS A 125 -11.00 -16.64 -0.81
N ALA A 126 -11.02 -15.41 -1.31
CA ALA A 126 -11.23 -15.14 -2.72
C ALA A 126 -10.03 -15.54 -3.57
N THR A 127 -10.31 -15.94 -4.79
CA THR A 127 -9.32 -16.09 -5.84
C THR A 127 -9.27 -14.81 -6.65
N PHE A 128 -8.07 -14.30 -6.86
CA PHE A 128 -7.83 -13.18 -7.76
C PHE A 128 -7.28 -13.70 -9.09
N GLY A 129 -7.63 -13.02 -10.17
CA GLY A 129 -7.14 -13.34 -11.51
C GLY A 129 -6.78 -12.10 -12.28
N ILE A 130 -5.75 -12.16 -13.11
CA ILE A 130 -5.43 -11.12 -14.09
C ILE A 130 -5.50 -11.74 -15.47
N SER A 131 -6.31 -11.15 -16.35
CA SER A 131 -6.46 -11.57 -17.75
C SER A 131 -5.96 -10.50 -18.70
N VAL A 132 -5.69 -10.93 -19.93
CA VAL A 132 -5.39 -10.06 -21.06
C VAL A 132 -6.68 -9.82 -21.85
N GLU A 133 -7.11 -8.57 -21.93
CA GLU A 133 -8.36 -8.14 -22.53
C GLU A 133 -8.15 -7.20 -23.72
N PRO A 134 -9.16 -6.91 -24.53
CA PRO A 134 -9.12 -5.84 -25.50
C PRO A 134 -8.80 -4.49 -24.84
N PRO A 135 -8.39 -3.46 -25.64
CA PRO A 135 -8.13 -2.13 -25.11
C PRO A 135 -9.30 -1.58 -24.30
N GLY A 136 -9.03 -1.13 -23.08
CA GLY A 136 -10.04 -0.63 -22.15
C GLY A 136 -10.75 -1.70 -21.32
N GLY A 137 -10.37 -2.97 -21.45
CA GLY A 137 -10.90 -4.07 -20.66
C GLY A 137 -11.93 -4.94 -21.39
N SER A 138 -12.53 -5.87 -20.65
CA SER A 138 -13.49 -6.82 -21.18
C SER A 138 -14.80 -6.14 -21.58
N PRO A 139 -15.24 -6.32 -22.82
CA PRO A 139 -16.54 -5.79 -23.29
C PRO A 139 -17.74 -6.61 -22.79
N THR A 140 -17.50 -7.80 -22.27
CA THR A 140 -18.58 -8.73 -21.85
C THR A 140 -18.83 -8.72 -20.36
N GLY A 141 -17.96 -8.04 -19.58
CA GLY A 141 -17.98 -8.12 -18.12
C GLY A 141 -17.46 -9.44 -17.55
N GLN A 142 -16.89 -10.30 -18.41
CA GLN A 142 -16.26 -11.57 -18.06
C GLN A 142 -14.87 -11.63 -18.71
N PRO A 143 -13.90 -12.39 -18.15
CA PRO A 143 -12.61 -12.58 -18.80
C PRO A 143 -12.78 -13.14 -20.21
N THR A 144 -12.17 -12.49 -21.20
CA THR A 144 -12.19 -12.92 -22.60
C THR A 144 -10.87 -13.53 -23.04
N GLY A 145 -9.80 -13.27 -22.29
CA GLY A 145 -8.45 -13.79 -22.52
C GLY A 145 -8.02 -14.80 -21.46
N PRO A 146 -6.82 -15.38 -21.66
CA PRO A 146 -6.20 -16.22 -20.63
C PRO A 146 -6.00 -15.44 -19.34
N ALA A 147 -6.31 -16.06 -18.21
CA ALA A 147 -6.12 -15.47 -16.88
C ALA A 147 -5.08 -16.27 -16.08
N ILE A 148 -4.21 -15.54 -15.41
CA ILE A 148 -3.34 -16.07 -14.36
C ILE A 148 -3.99 -15.83 -13.01
N HIS A 149 -3.87 -16.79 -12.10
CA HIS A 149 -4.56 -16.76 -10.82
C HIS A 149 -3.58 -16.66 -9.66
N GLY A 150 -4.01 -16.04 -8.56
CA GLY A 150 -3.29 -15.91 -7.32
C GLY A 150 -4.22 -15.95 -6.13
N TYR A 151 -3.71 -16.48 -5.02
CA TYR A 151 -4.39 -16.50 -3.73
C TYR A 151 -3.71 -15.54 -2.77
N LEU A 152 -4.48 -15.00 -1.84
CA LEU A 152 -3.94 -14.11 -0.81
C LEU A 152 -3.21 -14.91 0.27
N TYR A 153 -1.99 -14.54 0.56
CA TYR A 153 -1.19 -15.04 1.67
C TYR A 153 -0.91 -13.90 2.65
N PRO A 154 -1.05 -14.12 3.98
CA PRO A 154 -0.70 -13.11 4.95
C PRO A 154 0.81 -12.83 4.90
N THR A 155 1.18 -11.56 4.96
CA THR A 155 2.60 -11.14 4.98
C THR A 155 3.22 -11.26 6.36
N GLU A 156 2.40 -11.27 7.42
CA GLU A 156 2.82 -11.55 8.78
C GLU A 156 2.58 -13.02 9.12
N PRO A 157 3.55 -13.72 9.71
CA PRO A 157 3.29 -15.06 10.21
C PRO A 157 2.25 -14.98 11.33
N SER A 158 1.11 -15.61 11.13
CA SER A 158 0.08 -15.74 12.17
C SER A 158 0.71 -16.39 13.40
N GLY A 159 1.00 -15.57 14.43
CA GLY A 159 1.38 -16.01 15.75
C GLY A 159 2.68 -16.81 15.81
N GLY A 160 3.81 -16.10 15.90
CA GLY A 160 5.05 -16.74 16.35
C GLY A 160 4.84 -17.37 17.72
N GLN A 161 4.68 -18.68 17.78
CA GLN A 161 4.97 -19.41 19.00
C GLN A 161 6.43 -19.14 19.36
N ARG A 162 6.64 -18.36 20.41
CA ARG A 162 7.94 -18.31 21.06
C ARG A 162 8.16 -19.70 21.70
N LEU A 163 9.14 -20.40 21.19
CA LEU A 163 9.76 -21.54 21.89
C LEU A 163 10.61 -21.00 23.04
#